data_93f0e8e5e0a88601ecda0f7903db25be
#
_entry.id   93f0e8e5e0a88601ecda0f7903db25be
#
_cell.length_a   1.000
_cell.length_b   1.000
_cell.length_c   1.000
_cell.angle_alpha   90.00
_cell.angle_beta   90.00
_cell.angle_gamma   90.00
#
_symmetry.space_group_name_H-M   'P 1'
#
loop_
_entity.id
_entity.type
_entity.pdbx_description
1 polymer ?
#
loop_
_entity_poly.entity_id
_entity_poly.type
_entity_poly.pdbx_seq_one_letter_code
_entity_poly.pdbx_strand_id
1 'polypeptide(L)'
;MTETRPILLVEDNPMDVDLTLHAFKRHRLANPVEVARDGEEALAWIPRWEGGAPRPVVILLDVNMPRIGGLEVLRQLKSHPDFRTIPVVMLTTSSVGRDVDAAYQHGANSYIVKPVDFEKFMGIAEQIQVYWAVLNVPPEQPHEPI
;
A
#
# COMPACT_ATOMS: atom_id res chain seq x y z
N MET A 1 -7.57 22.27 -9.66
CA MET A 1 -6.40 21.86 -8.89
C MET A 1 -6.59 20.41 -8.46
N THR A 2 -5.71 19.54 -8.92
CA THR A 2 -5.78 18.14 -8.51
C THR A 2 -5.12 17.97 -7.14
N GLU A 3 -5.90 17.47 -6.21
CA GLU A 3 -5.38 17.13 -4.89
C GLU A 3 -4.45 15.92 -5.00
N THR A 4 -3.29 16.03 -4.38
CA THR A 4 -2.34 14.92 -4.38
C THR A 4 -2.79 13.84 -3.40
N ARG A 5 -3.12 12.67 -3.93
CA ARG A 5 -3.63 11.56 -3.14
C ARG A 5 -2.49 10.85 -2.42
N PRO A 6 -2.78 10.27 -1.24
CA PRO A 6 -1.74 9.66 -0.42
C PRO A 6 -1.32 8.27 -0.90
N ILE A 7 -0.18 7.82 -0.37
CA ILE A 7 0.21 6.41 -0.35
C ILE A 7 -0.11 5.89 1.05
N LEU A 8 -0.75 4.74 1.16
CA LEU A 8 -0.96 4.09 2.46
C LEU A 8 0.10 2.99 2.64
N LEU A 9 0.92 3.14 3.65
CA LEU A 9 1.93 2.15 4.02
C LEU A 9 1.43 1.36 5.22
N VAL A 10 1.24 0.06 5.06
CA VAL A 10 0.79 -0.85 6.12
C VAL A 10 1.96 -1.73 6.52
N GLU A 11 2.54 -1.44 7.67
CA GLU A 11 3.77 -2.07 8.13
C GLU A 11 3.85 -1.99 9.66
N ASP A 12 4.05 -3.12 10.32
CA ASP A 12 4.14 -3.16 11.80
C ASP A 12 5.55 -2.97 12.33
N ASN A 13 6.58 -3.15 11.51
CA ASN A 13 7.97 -2.99 11.95
C ASN A 13 8.38 -1.52 11.86
N PRO A 14 8.66 -0.86 13.02
CA PRO A 14 9.00 0.57 13.02
C PRO A 14 10.24 0.91 12.20
N MET A 15 11.23 0.01 12.17
CA MET A 15 12.44 0.25 11.38
C MET A 15 12.14 0.24 9.89
N ASP A 16 11.28 -0.67 9.43
CA ASP A 16 10.89 -0.74 8.03
C ASP A 16 10.02 0.46 7.64
N VAL A 17 9.17 0.93 8.54
CA VAL A 17 8.40 2.17 8.33
C VAL A 17 9.36 3.34 8.12
N ASP A 18 10.30 3.53 9.04
CA ASP A 18 11.24 4.64 8.97
C ASP A 18 12.09 4.58 7.72
N LEU A 19 12.55 3.39 7.35
CA LEU A 19 13.37 3.18 6.17
C LEU A 19 12.60 3.53 4.89
N THR A 20 11.34 3.09 4.80
CA THR A 20 10.49 3.37 3.64
C THR A 20 10.21 4.87 3.51
N LEU A 21 9.86 5.51 4.63
CA LEU A 21 9.62 6.96 4.63
C LEU A 21 10.88 7.74 4.25
N HIS A 22 12.04 7.30 4.74
CA HIS A 22 13.32 7.92 4.39
C HIS A 22 13.60 7.80 2.88
N ALA A 23 13.35 6.62 2.32
CA ALA A 23 13.56 6.38 0.90
C ALA A 23 12.69 7.29 0.04
N PHE A 24 11.40 7.40 0.37
CA PHE A 24 10.49 8.26 -0.37
C PHE A 24 10.86 9.73 -0.25
N LYS A 25 11.27 10.17 0.94
CA LYS A 25 11.73 11.54 1.14
C LYS A 25 12.98 11.85 0.35
N ARG A 26 13.93 10.90 0.31
CA ARG A 26 15.18 11.04 -0.47
C ARG A 26 14.89 11.22 -1.96
N HIS A 27 13.88 10.54 -2.47
CA HIS A 27 13.48 10.63 -3.88
C HIS A 27 12.41 11.69 -4.12
N ARG A 28 12.17 12.57 -3.16
CA ARG A 28 11.28 13.73 -3.27
C ARG A 28 9.85 13.36 -3.66
N LEU A 29 9.31 12.32 -3.02
CA LEU A 29 7.92 11.95 -3.22
C LEU A 29 7.00 13.12 -2.88
N ALA A 30 6.13 13.49 -3.81
CA ALA A 30 5.17 14.57 -3.60
C ALA A 30 3.93 14.12 -2.82
N ASN A 31 3.60 12.84 -2.90
CA ASN A 31 2.40 12.30 -2.25
C ASN A 31 2.60 12.19 -0.74
N PRO A 32 1.61 12.58 0.07
CA PRO A 32 1.69 12.30 1.51
C PRO A 32 1.67 10.80 1.74
N VAL A 33 2.36 10.34 2.78
CA VAL A 33 2.36 8.93 3.15
C VAL A 33 1.63 8.79 4.47
N GLU A 34 0.57 8.01 4.47
CA GLU A 34 -0.17 7.65 5.67
C GLU A 34 0.30 6.28 6.12
N VAL A 35 0.49 6.08 7.41
CA VAL A 35 1.03 4.84 7.95
C VAL A 35 -0.03 4.16 8.81
N ALA A 36 -0.29 2.89 8.51
CA ALA A 36 -1.06 1.99 9.37
C ALA A 36 -0.08 0.96 9.94
N ARG A 37 -0.03 0.84 11.25
CA ARG A 37 1.00 0.03 11.90
C ARG A 37 0.58 -1.41 12.15
N ASP A 38 -0.63 -1.75 11.80
CA ASP A 38 -1.14 -3.12 11.83
C ASP A 38 -2.38 -3.25 10.95
N GLY A 39 -2.93 -4.47 10.88
CA GLY A 39 -4.10 -4.72 10.04
C GLY A 39 -5.36 -4.01 10.51
N GLU A 40 -5.52 -3.83 11.81
CA GLU A 40 -6.67 -3.11 12.34
C GLU A 40 -6.64 -1.64 11.94
N GLU A 41 -5.48 -0.99 12.05
CA GLU A 41 -5.33 0.39 11.61
C GLU A 41 -5.57 0.52 10.10
N ALA A 42 -5.10 -0.46 9.32
CA ALA A 42 -5.33 -0.46 7.89
C ALA A 42 -6.82 -0.52 7.56
N LEU A 43 -7.56 -1.44 8.18
CA LEU A 43 -8.99 -1.60 7.95
C LEU A 43 -9.79 -0.41 8.48
N ALA A 44 -9.27 0.30 9.49
CA ALA A 44 -9.93 1.50 10.02
C ALA A 44 -9.94 2.66 9.02
N TRP A 45 -9.14 2.58 7.96
CA TRP A 45 -9.20 3.58 6.88
C TRP A 45 -10.48 3.45 6.03
N ILE A 46 -11.07 2.25 5.96
CA ILE A 46 -12.25 2.04 5.12
C ILE A 46 -13.39 3.01 5.48
N PRO A 47 -13.82 3.12 6.76
CA PRO A 47 -14.85 4.09 7.09
C PRO A 47 -14.44 5.55 6.84
N ARG A 48 -13.15 5.86 6.92
CA ARG A 48 -12.68 7.22 6.59
C ARG A 48 -12.86 7.52 5.11
N TRP A 49 -12.52 6.55 4.25
CA TRP A 49 -12.73 6.71 2.81
C TRP A 49 -14.21 6.80 2.46
N GLU A 50 -15.04 6.00 3.13
CA GLU A 50 -16.50 6.07 2.98
C GLU A 50 -17.03 7.45 3.36
N GLY A 51 -16.40 8.09 4.34
CA GLY A 51 -16.74 9.44 4.78
C GLY A 51 -16.12 10.56 3.93
N GLY A 52 -15.40 10.22 2.86
CA GLY A 52 -14.88 11.22 1.92
C GLY A 52 -13.38 11.50 2.01
N ALA A 53 -12.63 10.82 2.89
CA ALA A 53 -11.18 10.98 2.92
C ALA A 53 -10.58 10.56 1.57
N PRO A 54 -9.50 11.22 1.11
CA PRO A 54 -8.87 10.86 -0.17
C PRO A 54 -8.40 9.41 -0.18
N ARG A 55 -8.74 8.69 -1.24
CA ARG A 55 -8.30 7.30 -1.42
C ARG A 55 -6.83 7.27 -1.83
N PRO A 56 -6.07 6.31 -1.35
CA PRO A 56 -4.66 6.23 -1.75
C PRO A 56 -4.51 5.88 -3.23
N VAL A 57 -3.41 6.33 -3.81
CA VAL A 57 -3.05 5.94 -5.18
C VAL A 57 -2.53 4.50 -5.21
N VAL A 58 -1.98 4.05 -4.10
CA VAL A 58 -1.48 2.68 -3.90
C VAL A 58 -1.43 2.37 -2.42
N ILE A 59 -1.66 1.12 -2.06
CA ILE A 59 -1.46 0.60 -0.72
C ILE A 59 -0.25 -0.32 -0.76
N LEU A 60 0.75 -0.06 0.08
CA LEU A 60 1.91 -0.93 0.27
C LEU A 60 1.63 -1.76 1.52
N LEU A 61 1.58 -3.07 1.39
CA LEU A 61 1.03 -3.94 2.43
C LEU A 61 1.96 -5.11 2.73
N ASP A 62 2.38 -5.22 3.99
CA ASP A 62 3.16 -6.37 4.44
C ASP A 62 2.24 -7.57 4.70
N VAL A 63 2.73 -8.77 4.36
CA VAL A 63 2.02 -10.03 4.64
C VAL A 63 2.04 -10.35 6.13
N ASN A 64 3.19 -10.20 6.77
CA ASN A 64 3.42 -10.69 8.14
C ASN A 64 3.19 -9.60 9.17
N MET A 65 2.00 -9.60 9.74
CA MET A 65 1.62 -8.70 10.82
C MET A 65 0.86 -9.47 11.89
N PRO A 66 0.95 -9.07 13.17
CA PRO A 66 0.24 -9.78 14.23
C PRO A 66 -1.28 -9.55 14.12
N ARG A 67 -2.05 -10.48 14.68
CA ARG A 67 -3.52 -10.46 14.73
C ARG A 67 -4.13 -10.54 13.35
N ILE A 68 -4.36 -9.42 12.68
CA ILE A 68 -4.87 -9.39 11.32
C ILE A 68 -3.68 -9.28 10.36
N GLY A 69 -3.39 -10.36 9.65
CA GLY A 69 -2.28 -10.38 8.69
C GLY A 69 -2.62 -9.65 7.40
N GLY A 70 -1.58 -9.41 6.59
CA GLY A 70 -1.73 -8.66 5.34
C GLY A 70 -2.65 -9.33 4.34
N LEU A 71 -2.65 -10.66 4.25
CA LEU A 71 -3.53 -11.37 3.33
C LEU A 71 -5.00 -11.18 3.68
N GLU A 72 -5.33 -11.10 4.97
CA GLU A 72 -6.71 -10.83 5.40
C GLU A 72 -7.12 -9.39 5.11
N VAL A 73 -6.21 -8.43 5.33
CA VAL A 73 -6.44 -7.03 4.96
C VAL A 73 -6.72 -6.93 3.46
N LEU A 74 -5.89 -7.59 2.65
CA LEU A 74 -6.05 -7.61 1.20
C LEU A 74 -7.42 -8.20 0.81
N ARG A 75 -7.80 -9.32 1.42
CA ARG A 75 -9.07 -9.97 1.13
C ARG A 75 -10.24 -9.03 1.40
N GLN A 76 -10.22 -8.34 2.53
CA GLN A 76 -11.29 -7.41 2.88
C GLN A 76 -11.35 -6.20 1.95
N LEU A 77 -10.20 -5.65 1.59
CA LEU A 77 -10.14 -4.54 0.63
C LEU A 77 -10.69 -4.95 -0.73
N LYS A 78 -10.26 -6.09 -1.23
CA LYS A 78 -10.64 -6.55 -2.58
C LYS A 78 -12.08 -7.08 -2.64
N SER A 79 -12.69 -7.37 -1.48
CA SER A 79 -14.10 -7.74 -1.39
C SER A 79 -15.01 -6.52 -1.28
N HIS A 80 -14.46 -5.35 -1.01
CA HIS A 80 -15.27 -4.13 -0.84
C HIS A 80 -15.68 -3.60 -2.21
N PRO A 81 -16.97 -3.35 -2.45
CA PRO A 81 -17.45 -2.94 -3.78
C PRO A 81 -16.85 -1.62 -4.27
N ASP A 82 -16.52 -0.70 -3.35
CA ASP A 82 -16.02 0.61 -3.73
C ASP A 82 -14.49 0.72 -3.72
N PHE A 83 -13.80 -0.08 -2.89
CA PHE A 83 -12.36 0.08 -2.69
C PHE A 83 -11.53 -1.06 -3.29
N ARG A 84 -12.17 -2.05 -3.89
CA ARG A 84 -11.46 -3.17 -4.53
C ARG A 84 -10.56 -2.72 -5.68
N THR A 85 -10.79 -1.55 -6.23
CA THR A 85 -10.01 -1.03 -7.35
C THR A 85 -8.75 -0.28 -6.93
N ILE A 86 -8.58 0.00 -5.64
CA ILE A 86 -7.35 0.63 -5.16
C ILE A 86 -6.18 -0.35 -5.38
N PRO A 87 -5.11 0.07 -6.07
CA PRO A 87 -3.97 -0.81 -6.26
C PRO A 87 -3.32 -1.21 -4.93
N VAL A 88 -3.06 -2.51 -4.77
CA VAL A 88 -2.37 -3.03 -3.58
C VAL A 88 -1.11 -3.74 -4.05
N VAL A 89 0.03 -3.29 -3.53
CA VAL A 89 1.34 -3.89 -3.76
C VAL A 89 1.78 -4.52 -2.45
N MET A 90 2.00 -5.85 -2.47
CA MET A 90 2.58 -6.51 -1.30
C MET A 90 4.06 -6.16 -1.24
N LEU A 91 4.52 -5.67 -0.10
CA LEU A 91 5.93 -5.32 0.12
C LEU A 91 6.34 -5.98 1.43
N THR A 92 6.99 -7.13 1.34
CA THR A 92 7.16 -8.04 2.47
C THR A 92 8.45 -8.82 2.38
N THR A 93 8.95 -9.30 3.53
CA THR A 93 10.09 -10.20 3.56
C THR A 93 9.73 -11.63 3.18
N SER A 94 8.45 -11.98 3.15
CA SER A 94 8.01 -13.32 2.80
C SER A 94 8.20 -13.61 1.32
N SER A 95 8.98 -14.65 1.01
CA SER A 95 9.12 -15.19 -0.35
C SER A 95 8.45 -16.56 -0.49
N VAL A 96 7.65 -16.96 0.50
CA VAL A 96 6.97 -18.26 0.50
C VAL A 96 5.95 -18.30 -0.62
N GLY A 97 6.06 -19.34 -1.48
CA GLY A 97 5.22 -19.46 -2.67
C GLY A 97 3.72 -19.41 -2.38
N ARG A 98 3.26 -20.04 -1.29
CA ARG A 98 1.83 -20.01 -0.92
C ARG A 98 1.36 -18.59 -0.56
N ASP A 99 2.22 -17.75 0.02
CA ASP A 99 1.85 -16.37 0.32
C ASP A 99 1.75 -15.55 -0.96
N VAL A 100 2.67 -15.77 -1.90
CA VAL A 100 2.62 -15.13 -3.22
C VAL A 100 1.34 -15.51 -3.96
N ASP A 101 1.06 -16.81 -4.02
CA ASP A 101 -0.13 -17.32 -4.72
C ASP A 101 -1.41 -16.81 -4.08
N ALA A 102 -1.49 -16.84 -2.75
CA ALA A 102 -2.66 -16.36 -2.03
C ALA A 102 -2.88 -14.86 -2.26
N ALA A 103 -1.80 -14.07 -2.29
CA ALA A 103 -1.89 -12.64 -2.55
C ALA A 103 -2.52 -12.38 -3.93
N TYR A 104 -2.04 -13.04 -4.97
CA TYR A 104 -2.61 -12.86 -6.30
C TYR A 104 -4.04 -13.38 -6.40
N GLN A 105 -4.35 -14.50 -5.75
CA GLN A 105 -5.73 -15.02 -5.70
C GLN A 105 -6.68 -14.05 -5.04
N HIS A 106 -6.23 -13.31 -4.03
CA HIS A 106 -7.03 -12.29 -3.35
C HIS A 106 -7.02 -10.93 -4.06
N GLY A 107 -6.32 -10.82 -5.19
CA GLY A 107 -6.40 -9.62 -6.02
C GLY A 107 -5.27 -8.62 -5.87
N ALA A 108 -4.12 -9.03 -5.31
CA ALA A 108 -2.96 -8.15 -5.26
C ALA A 108 -2.54 -7.74 -6.67
N ASN A 109 -2.16 -6.49 -6.83
CA ASN A 109 -1.71 -5.95 -8.10
C ASN A 109 -0.24 -6.26 -8.36
N SER A 110 0.55 -6.43 -7.30
CA SER A 110 1.98 -6.75 -7.40
C SER A 110 2.46 -7.36 -6.09
N TYR A 111 3.56 -8.08 -6.15
CA TYR A 111 4.17 -8.70 -4.99
C TYR A 111 5.68 -8.49 -5.05
N ILE A 112 6.23 -7.79 -4.07
CA ILE A 112 7.64 -7.44 -4.01
C ILE A 112 8.24 -7.96 -2.72
N VAL A 113 9.31 -8.76 -2.83
CA VAL A 113 10.04 -9.24 -1.66
C VAL A 113 11.05 -8.16 -1.25
N LYS A 114 10.97 -7.72 0.01
CA LYS A 114 11.90 -6.74 0.54
C LYS A 114 13.32 -7.30 0.54
N PRO A 115 14.29 -6.63 -0.09
CA PRO A 115 15.68 -7.05 0.01
C PRO A 115 16.25 -6.75 1.39
N VAL A 116 17.19 -7.56 1.83
CA VAL A 116 17.92 -7.33 3.09
C VAL A 116 18.90 -6.17 2.95
N ASP A 117 19.47 -6.01 1.76
CA ASP A 117 20.46 -4.98 1.46
C ASP A 117 19.80 -3.60 1.40
N PHE A 118 20.36 -2.65 2.17
CA PHE A 118 19.83 -1.29 2.26
C PHE A 118 19.76 -0.59 0.90
N GLU A 119 20.84 -0.66 0.12
CA GLU A 119 20.88 0.04 -1.18
C GLU A 119 19.88 -0.56 -2.16
N LYS A 120 19.72 -1.87 -2.15
CA LYS A 120 18.71 -2.53 -2.99
C LYS A 120 17.30 -2.13 -2.57
N PHE A 121 17.06 -2.03 -1.26
CA PHE A 121 15.76 -1.57 -0.75
C PHE A 121 15.46 -0.14 -1.22
N MET A 122 16.45 0.74 -1.14
CA MET A 122 16.30 2.12 -1.60
C MET A 122 15.94 2.19 -3.08
N GLY A 123 16.58 1.34 -3.90
CA GLY A 123 16.29 1.26 -5.33
C GLY A 123 14.88 0.76 -5.62
N ILE A 124 14.40 -0.21 -4.85
CA ILE A 124 13.03 -0.73 -4.98
C ILE A 124 12.01 0.34 -4.58
N ALA A 125 12.26 1.06 -3.49
CA ALA A 125 11.38 2.14 -3.05
C ALA A 125 11.27 3.23 -4.12
N GLU A 126 12.38 3.57 -4.78
CA GLU A 126 12.38 4.51 -5.90
C GLU A 126 11.50 4.01 -7.04
N GLN A 127 11.63 2.74 -7.43
CA GLN A 127 10.83 2.16 -8.50
C GLN A 127 9.34 2.14 -8.17
N ILE A 128 9.00 1.80 -6.92
CA ILE A 128 7.61 1.84 -6.46
C ILE A 128 7.06 3.26 -6.60
N GLN A 129 7.81 4.25 -6.14
CA GLN A 129 7.41 5.64 -6.22
C GLN A 129 7.19 6.08 -7.66
N VAL A 130 8.15 5.79 -8.55
CA VAL A 130 8.05 6.19 -9.94
C VAL A 130 6.86 5.52 -10.62
N TYR A 131 6.69 4.23 -10.43
CA TYR A 131 5.61 3.52 -11.12
C TYR A 131 4.23 3.88 -10.56
N TRP A 132 4.06 3.73 -9.25
CA TRP A 132 2.71 3.82 -8.66
C TRP A 132 2.25 5.24 -8.39
N ALA A 133 3.17 6.16 -8.10
CA ALA A 133 2.81 7.55 -7.79
C ALA A 133 2.93 8.49 -8.99
N VAL A 134 3.71 8.14 -10.01
CA VAL A 134 3.96 9.02 -11.17
C VAL A 134 3.40 8.42 -12.45
N LEU A 135 3.80 7.18 -12.79
CA LEU A 135 3.46 6.59 -14.08
C LEU A 135 2.08 5.95 -14.11
N ASN A 136 1.70 5.22 -13.06
CA ASN A 136 0.42 4.56 -13.03
C ASN A 136 -0.72 5.57 -12.94
N VAL A 137 -1.79 5.32 -13.69
CA VAL A 137 -3.00 6.11 -13.59
C VAL A 137 -3.95 5.36 -12.66
N PRO A 138 -4.15 5.85 -11.41
CA PRO A 138 -5.02 5.15 -10.47
C PRO A 138 -6.49 5.34 -10.82
N PRO A 139 -7.38 4.48 -10.29
CA PRO A 139 -8.81 4.69 -10.46
C PRO A 139 -9.22 6.07 -9.94
N GLU A 140 -10.17 6.70 -10.61
CA GLU A 140 -10.67 8.00 -10.20
C GLU A 140 -11.42 7.91 -8.87
N GLN A 141 -11.35 8.99 -8.08
CA GLN A 141 -12.23 9.15 -6.94
C GLN A 141 -13.67 9.23 -7.45
N PRO A 142 -14.63 8.57 -6.78
CA PRO A 142 -16.03 8.75 -7.16
C PRO A 142 -16.42 10.21 -7.03
N HIS A 143 -17.10 10.72 -8.05
CA HIS A 143 -17.66 12.05 -7.98
C HIS A 143 -18.97 12.00 -7.20
N GLU A 144 -19.24 13.04 -6.43
CA GLU A 144 -20.53 13.17 -5.80
C GLU A 144 -21.61 13.33 -6.87
N PRO A 145 -22.80 12.74 -6.66
CA PRO A 145 -23.90 12.94 -7.60
C PRO A 145 -24.24 14.43 -7.69
N ILE A 146 -24.39 14.88 -8.89
CA ILE A 146 -24.78 16.29 -9.17
C ILE A 146 -26.27 16.44 -8.92
#